data_15fbdf218e04ce088fe52300b2883a2c
#
_entry.id   15fbdf218e04ce088fe52300b2883a2c
#
_cell.length_a   1.000
_cell.length_b   1.000
_cell.length_c   1.000
_cell.angle_alpha   90.00
_cell.angle_beta   90.00
_cell.angle_gamma   90.00
#
_symmetry.space_group_name_H-M   'P 1'
#
loop_
_entity.id
_entity.type
_entity.pdbx_description
1 polymer ?
#
loop_
_entity_poly.entity_id
_entity_poly.type
_entity_poly.pdbx_seq_one_letter_code
_entity_poly.pdbx_strand_id
1 'polypeptide(L)'
;MRPVTLTVGALTTADADGICQSQTPGAAGNLTINGALASSGSVTLDKPRRVLVTTAANESAKTLTVYGTNWYGQSITETITGPNATTGYTTYDFATVTRVAVSAAFTGAVTVGTNGIASSPPVFLDSYGLGPTAIQVTASGTVNFTVQQSLDDPNSVGYTSTTWVN
;
A
#
# COMPACT_ATOMS: atom_id res chain seq x y z
N MET A 1 -5.01 31.27 -6.43
CA MET A 1 -5.16 29.83 -6.13
C MET A 1 -6.49 29.62 -5.41
N ARG A 2 -7.27 28.61 -5.79
CA ARG A 2 -8.51 28.26 -5.07
C ARG A 2 -8.14 27.32 -3.91
N PRO A 3 -8.69 27.50 -2.72
CA PRO A 3 -8.47 26.54 -1.63
C PRO A 3 -9.02 25.18 -2.01
N VAL A 4 -8.24 24.13 -1.79
CA VAL A 4 -8.66 22.75 -1.96
C VAL A 4 -8.77 22.13 -0.57
N THR A 5 -9.92 21.57 -0.26
CA THR A 5 -10.14 20.80 0.97
C THR A 5 -10.17 19.32 0.63
N LEU A 6 -9.31 18.56 1.27
CA LEU A 6 -9.28 17.11 1.18
C LEU A 6 -9.64 16.53 2.56
N THR A 7 -10.69 15.72 2.60
CA THR A 7 -11.05 14.97 3.80
C THR A 7 -10.62 13.52 3.64
N VAL A 8 -9.64 13.10 4.44
CA VAL A 8 -9.24 11.69 4.56
C VAL A 8 -9.96 11.13 5.79
N GLY A 9 -10.93 10.25 5.61
CA GLY A 9 -11.63 9.61 6.73
C GLY A 9 -10.68 8.77 7.59
N ALA A 10 -11.14 8.37 8.78
CA ALA A 10 -10.39 7.48 9.64
C ALA A 10 -10.00 6.19 8.93
N LEU A 11 -8.82 5.67 9.23
CA LEU A 11 -8.42 4.34 8.78
C LEU A 11 -9.17 3.28 9.57
N THR A 12 -9.61 2.23 8.90
CA THR A 12 -10.06 1.04 9.61
C THR A 12 -8.89 0.41 10.36
N THR A 13 -9.18 -0.32 11.43
CA THR A 13 -8.15 -1.03 12.20
C THR A 13 -7.30 -1.90 11.26
N ALA A 14 -5.99 -1.89 11.50
CA ALA A 14 -5.08 -2.75 10.75
C ALA A 14 -5.42 -4.23 11.01
N ASP A 15 -5.39 -5.02 9.95
CA ASP A 15 -5.70 -6.44 9.97
C ASP A 15 -4.55 -7.20 9.29
N ALA A 16 -3.76 -7.92 10.09
CA ALA A 16 -2.50 -8.51 9.63
C ALA A 16 -2.67 -9.70 8.67
N ASP A 17 -3.85 -10.29 8.60
CA ASP A 17 -4.23 -11.39 7.71
C ASP A 17 -5.50 -11.11 6.91
N GLY A 18 -5.93 -9.86 6.89
CA GLY A 18 -7.16 -9.42 6.22
C GLY A 18 -7.19 -9.62 4.71
N ILE A 19 -6.03 -9.78 4.05
CA ILE A 19 -5.92 -10.05 2.62
C ILE A 19 -5.76 -11.55 2.37
N CYS A 20 -4.74 -12.17 2.96
CA CYS A 20 -4.50 -13.60 2.88
C CYS A 20 -4.36 -14.16 4.30
N GLN A 21 -5.22 -15.09 4.68
CA GLN A 21 -5.06 -15.83 5.91
C GLN A 21 -3.79 -16.68 5.88
N SER A 22 -3.41 -17.21 7.06
CA SER A 22 -2.21 -18.01 7.22
C SER A 22 -2.17 -19.19 6.25
N GLN A 23 -1.13 -19.26 5.43
CA GLN A 23 -0.90 -20.37 4.48
C GLN A 23 0.60 -20.58 4.28
N THR A 24 0.97 -21.82 3.92
CA THR A 24 2.37 -22.19 3.65
C THR A 24 2.47 -22.67 2.20
N PRO A 25 2.90 -21.80 1.27
CA PRO A 25 3.00 -22.19 -0.14
C PRO A 25 4.12 -23.21 -0.35
N GLY A 26 3.78 -24.36 -0.93
CA GLY A 26 4.71 -25.45 -1.21
C GLY A 26 5.50 -25.30 -2.52
N ALA A 27 5.24 -24.26 -3.31
CA ALA A 27 5.91 -23.94 -4.57
C ALA A 27 5.76 -22.46 -4.90
N ALA A 28 6.46 -21.99 -5.93
CA ALA A 28 6.18 -20.70 -6.54
C ALA A 28 4.74 -20.64 -7.05
N GLY A 29 4.07 -19.52 -6.85
CA GLY A 29 2.67 -19.37 -7.28
C GLY A 29 1.94 -18.26 -6.55
N ASN A 30 0.63 -18.24 -6.69
CA ASN A 30 -0.21 -17.24 -6.05
C ASN A 30 -0.69 -17.72 -4.67
N LEU A 31 -0.69 -16.80 -3.71
CA LEU A 31 -1.40 -17.00 -2.46
C LEU A 31 -2.91 -16.90 -2.67
N THR A 32 -3.66 -17.62 -1.87
CA THR A 32 -5.12 -17.51 -1.84
C THR A 32 -5.51 -16.21 -1.11
N ILE A 33 -6.26 -15.36 -1.78
CA ILE A 33 -6.83 -14.14 -1.17
C ILE A 33 -8.15 -14.54 -0.50
N ASN A 34 -8.13 -14.77 0.81
CA ASN A 34 -9.22 -15.31 1.62
C ASN A 34 -9.31 -14.67 3.01
N GLY A 35 -8.64 -13.54 3.23
CA GLY A 35 -8.73 -12.80 4.48
C GLY A 35 -10.10 -12.13 4.68
N ALA A 36 -10.32 -11.51 5.83
CA ALA A 36 -11.59 -10.89 6.18
C ALA A 36 -11.99 -9.71 5.28
N LEU A 37 -11.00 -9.07 4.62
CA LEU A 37 -11.21 -7.99 3.67
C LEU A 37 -11.45 -8.48 2.24
N ALA A 38 -11.30 -9.80 1.99
CA ALA A 38 -11.39 -10.37 0.65
C ALA A 38 -12.85 -10.49 0.18
N SER A 39 -13.05 -10.14 -1.09
CA SER A 39 -14.30 -10.37 -1.81
C SER A 39 -13.98 -10.89 -3.21
N SER A 40 -14.51 -12.06 -3.55
CA SER A 40 -14.31 -12.68 -4.87
C SER A 40 -12.83 -12.78 -5.31
N GLY A 41 -11.93 -13.10 -4.35
CA GLY A 41 -10.50 -13.30 -4.64
C GLY A 41 -9.69 -12.02 -4.85
N SER A 42 -10.22 -10.89 -4.44
CA SER A 42 -9.54 -9.59 -4.44
C SER A 42 -9.91 -8.80 -3.19
N VAL A 43 -9.18 -7.72 -2.93
CA VAL A 43 -9.47 -6.81 -1.81
C VAL A 43 -9.56 -5.38 -2.34
N THR A 44 -10.57 -4.64 -1.89
CA THR A 44 -10.63 -3.18 -2.01
C THR A 44 -10.45 -2.59 -0.62
N LEU A 45 -9.40 -1.80 -0.44
CA LEU A 45 -9.08 -1.20 0.84
C LEU A 45 -9.88 0.09 1.06
N ASP A 46 -10.15 0.43 2.30
CA ASP A 46 -10.88 1.64 2.71
C ASP A 46 -10.16 2.93 2.26
N LYS A 47 -8.85 2.89 2.31
CA LYS A 47 -7.90 3.88 1.78
C LYS A 47 -6.74 3.14 1.16
N PRO A 48 -6.02 3.72 0.20
CA PRO A 48 -4.75 3.15 -0.22
C PRO A 48 -3.80 3.02 0.95
N ARG A 49 -3.32 1.79 1.15
CA ARG A 49 -2.51 1.39 2.29
C ARG A 49 -1.33 0.55 1.85
N ARG A 50 -0.31 0.55 2.66
CA ARG A 50 0.77 -0.42 2.52
C ARG A 50 0.26 -1.81 2.87
N VAL A 51 0.65 -2.76 2.03
CA VAL A 51 0.36 -4.18 2.26
C VAL A 51 1.39 -4.74 3.22
N LEU A 52 0.93 -5.30 4.33
CA LEU A 52 1.75 -5.96 5.34
C LEU A 52 1.92 -7.43 4.99
N VAL A 53 3.13 -7.93 5.12
CA VAL A 53 3.45 -9.37 5.00
C VAL A 53 4.12 -9.82 6.28
N THR A 54 3.64 -10.90 6.86
CA THR A 54 4.23 -11.51 8.05
C THR A 54 4.61 -12.95 7.74
N THR A 55 5.82 -13.35 8.10
CA THR A 55 6.30 -14.72 7.92
C THR A 55 6.68 -15.35 9.25
N ALA A 56 6.38 -16.64 9.42
CA ALA A 56 6.71 -17.40 10.63
C ALA A 56 8.15 -17.95 10.61
N ALA A 57 8.81 -17.96 9.45
CA ALA A 57 10.18 -18.43 9.27
C ALA A 57 10.99 -17.44 8.42
N ASN A 58 12.29 -17.73 8.30
CA ASN A 58 13.19 -16.94 7.46
C ASN A 58 12.90 -17.21 5.97
N GLU A 59 12.32 -16.21 5.30
CA GLU A 59 12.02 -16.24 3.88
C GLU A 59 12.86 -15.23 3.06
N SER A 60 13.95 -14.70 3.63
CA SER A 60 14.74 -13.61 3.03
C SER A 60 15.44 -13.96 1.71
N ALA A 61 15.56 -15.25 1.39
CA ALA A 61 16.07 -15.72 0.08
C ALA A 61 14.97 -15.76 -1.01
N LYS A 62 13.74 -15.38 -0.69
CA LYS A 62 12.57 -15.46 -1.56
C LYS A 62 11.89 -14.10 -1.65
N THR A 63 11.00 -13.95 -2.61
CA THR A 63 10.29 -12.69 -2.80
C THR A 63 8.78 -12.91 -2.83
N LEU A 64 8.05 -11.85 -2.45
CA LEU A 64 6.62 -11.75 -2.66
C LEU A 64 6.35 -10.57 -3.59
N THR A 65 5.46 -10.76 -4.54
CA THR A 65 5.03 -9.71 -5.46
C THR A 65 3.55 -9.44 -5.25
N VAL A 66 3.22 -8.19 -4.91
CA VAL A 66 1.86 -7.71 -4.73
C VAL A 66 1.42 -6.99 -6.00
N TYR A 67 0.23 -7.31 -6.49
CA TYR A 67 -0.38 -6.70 -7.67
C TYR A 67 -1.71 -6.05 -7.27
N GLY A 68 -1.97 -4.87 -7.78
CA GLY A 68 -3.19 -4.15 -7.49
C GLY A 68 -3.28 -2.82 -8.21
N THR A 69 -4.00 -1.88 -7.63
CA THR A 69 -4.14 -0.53 -8.18
C THR A 69 -3.83 0.53 -7.14
N ASN A 70 -3.44 1.72 -7.62
CA ASN A 70 -3.29 2.92 -6.80
C ASN A 70 -4.62 3.70 -6.65
N TRP A 71 -4.56 4.92 -6.10
CA TRP A 71 -5.68 5.85 -5.96
C TRP A 71 -6.44 6.12 -7.27
N TYR A 72 -5.75 6.14 -8.40
CA TYR A 72 -6.31 6.47 -9.71
C TYR A 72 -6.82 5.24 -10.47
N GLY A 73 -6.76 4.05 -9.86
CA GLY A 73 -7.09 2.79 -10.53
C GLY A 73 -6.02 2.31 -11.51
N GLN A 74 -4.84 2.95 -11.54
CA GLN A 74 -3.72 2.50 -12.36
C GLN A 74 -3.11 1.24 -11.74
N SER A 75 -2.77 0.26 -12.57
CA SER A 75 -2.12 -0.96 -12.12
C SER A 75 -0.74 -0.67 -11.56
N ILE A 76 -0.50 -1.15 -10.36
CA ILE A 76 0.80 -1.10 -9.70
C ILE A 76 1.23 -2.49 -9.25
N THR A 77 2.52 -2.70 -9.21
CA THR A 77 3.13 -3.97 -8.78
C THR A 77 4.37 -3.65 -7.97
N GLU A 78 4.52 -4.34 -6.86
CA GLU A 78 5.72 -4.22 -6.04
C GLU A 78 6.21 -5.58 -5.58
N THR A 79 7.51 -5.80 -5.69
CA THR A 79 8.18 -7.00 -5.18
C THR A 79 8.98 -6.66 -3.95
N ILE A 80 8.70 -7.34 -2.86
CA ILE A 80 9.42 -7.22 -1.59
C ILE A 80 10.20 -8.51 -1.30
N THR A 81 11.31 -8.36 -0.60
CA THR A 81 12.04 -9.50 -0.05
C THR A 81 11.23 -10.15 1.07
N GLY A 82 11.19 -11.46 1.10
CA GLY A 82 10.49 -12.19 2.16
C GLY A 82 11.05 -11.83 3.53
N PRO A 83 10.19 -11.56 4.53
CA PRO A 83 10.64 -11.27 5.88
C PRO A 83 11.38 -12.46 6.53
N ASN A 84 12.26 -12.17 7.49
CA ASN A 84 12.98 -13.17 8.27
C ASN A 84 12.28 -13.39 9.61
N ALA A 85 11.26 -14.25 9.64
CA ALA A 85 10.44 -14.53 10.83
C ALA A 85 9.92 -13.23 11.51
N THR A 86 9.48 -12.28 10.69
CA THR A 86 9.06 -10.94 11.10
C THR A 86 8.03 -10.39 10.11
N THR A 87 7.83 -9.08 10.16
CA THR A 87 6.96 -8.34 9.25
C THR A 87 7.78 -7.53 8.25
N GLY A 88 7.25 -7.41 7.03
CA GLY A 88 7.67 -6.46 6.00
C GLY A 88 6.43 -5.82 5.39
N TYR A 89 6.60 -4.74 4.65
CA TYR A 89 5.49 -4.08 3.98
C TYR A 89 5.93 -3.43 2.67
N THR A 90 4.97 -3.19 1.81
CA THR A 90 5.20 -2.49 0.54
C THR A 90 5.57 -1.03 0.78
N THR A 91 6.29 -0.45 -0.15
CA THR A 91 6.56 1.00 -0.20
C THR A 91 5.39 1.75 -0.81
N TYR A 92 4.73 1.13 -1.81
CA TYR A 92 3.55 1.68 -2.44
C TYR A 92 2.29 1.42 -1.63
N ASP A 93 1.34 2.35 -1.74
CA ASP A 93 0.01 2.23 -1.16
C ASP A 93 -0.96 1.69 -2.20
N PHE A 94 -1.56 0.55 -1.90
CA PHE A 94 -2.52 -0.14 -2.75
C PHE A 94 -3.95 0.24 -2.39
N ALA A 95 -4.74 0.67 -3.37
CA ALA A 95 -6.19 0.85 -3.23
C ALA A 95 -6.93 -0.48 -3.38
N THR A 96 -6.43 -1.35 -4.28
CA THR A 96 -6.90 -2.73 -4.42
C THR A 96 -5.73 -3.68 -4.42
N VAL A 97 -5.97 -4.92 -3.98
CA VAL A 97 -5.03 -6.04 -4.14
C VAL A 97 -5.75 -7.15 -4.89
N THR A 98 -5.22 -7.51 -6.05
CA THR A 98 -5.84 -8.50 -6.94
C THR A 98 -5.07 -9.82 -6.97
N ARG A 99 -3.81 -9.80 -6.57
CA ARG A 99 -2.95 -10.99 -6.53
C ARG A 99 -1.76 -10.75 -5.60
N VAL A 100 -1.35 -11.81 -4.92
CA VAL A 100 -0.07 -11.88 -4.22
C VAL A 100 0.62 -13.15 -4.67
N ALA A 101 1.83 -13.03 -5.23
CA ALA A 101 2.60 -14.16 -5.73
C ALA A 101 3.87 -14.36 -4.91
N VAL A 102 4.30 -15.61 -4.73
CA VAL A 102 5.57 -15.98 -4.10
C VAL A 102 6.50 -16.62 -5.12
N SER A 103 7.81 -16.35 -5.00
CA SER A 103 8.82 -16.82 -5.97
C SER A 103 9.22 -18.29 -5.81
N ALA A 104 8.95 -18.90 -4.65
CA ALA A 104 9.30 -20.27 -4.32
C ALA A 104 8.47 -20.80 -3.16
N ALA A 105 8.63 -22.07 -2.83
CA ALA A 105 8.08 -22.66 -1.60
C ALA A 105 8.58 -21.92 -0.37
N PHE A 106 7.69 -21.61 0.58
CA PHE A 106 8.04 -21.04 1.88
C PHE A 106 8.26 -22.14 2.91
N THR A 107 9.16 -21.87 3.85
CA THR A 107 9.46 -22.78 4.96
C THR A 107 8.43 -22.64 6.07
N GLY A 108 7.95 -21.43 6.29
CA GLY A 108 6.96 -21.10 7.30
C GLY A 108 5.66 -20.56 6.72
N ALA A 109 4.68 -20.41 7.59
CA ALA A 109 3.43 -19.78 7.23
C ALA A 109 3.63 -18.30 6.90
N VAL A 110 2.84 -17.80 5.96
CA VAL A 110 2.76 -16.38 5.58
C VAL A 110 1.33 -15.88 5.73
N THR A 111 1.18 -14.68 6.25
CA THR A 111 -0.06 -13.90 6.22
C THR A 111 0.16 -12.61 5.46
N VAL A 112 -0.90 -12.11 4.84
CA VAL A 112 -0.89 -10.82 4.13
C VAL A 112 -2.09 -9.99 4.59
N GLY A 113 -1.84 -8.75 4.93
CA GLY A 113 -2.88 -7.87 5.44
C GLY A 113 -2.54 -6.39 5.31
N THR A 114 -3.07 -5.61 6.22
CA THR A 114 -2.89 -4.15 6.25
C THR A 114 -2.16 -3.72 7.51
N ASN A 115 -1.47 -2.59 7.42
CA ASN A 115 -0.92 -1.88 8.57
C ASN A 115 -1.62 -0.53 8.77
N GLY A 116 -1.13 0.27 9.73
CA GLY A 116 -1.66 1.60 10.03
C GLY A 116 -1.12 2.72 9.13
N ILE A 117 -0.46 2.39 8.00
CA ILE A 117 0.14 3.39 7.09
C ILE A 117 -0.72 3.49 5.83
N ALA A 118 -1.13 4.70 5.50
CA ALA A 118 -1.92 5.00 4.30
C ALA A 118 -1.56 6.38 3.77
N SER A 119 -1.86 6.64 2.51
CA SER A 119 -1.72 7.94 1.89
C SER A 119 -3.05 8.59 1.55
N SER A 120 -3.04 9.91 1.43
CA SER A 120 -4.11 10.68 0.79
C SER A 120 -3.90 10.68 -0.72
N PRO A 121 -4.94 10.96 -1.52
CA PRO A 121 -4.72 11.29 -2.93
C PRO A 121 -3.82 12.51 -3.05
N PRO A 122 -2.97 12.58 -4.09
CA PRO A 122 -2.20 13.78 -4.37
C PRO A 122 -3.12 14.96 -4.70
N VAL A 123 -2.72 16.14 -4.27
CA VAL A 123 -3.38 17.40 -4.62
C VAL A 123 -2.49 18.14 -5.61
N PHE A 124 -3.01 18.37 -6.81
CA PHE A 124 -2.29 19.15 -7.82
C PHE A 124 -2.29 20.62 -7.45
N LEU A 125 -1.12 21.20 -7.38
CA LEU A 125 -0.96 22.64 -7.20
C LEU A 125 -1.03 23.33 -8.56
N ASP A 126 -1.58 24.55 -8.58
CA ASP A 126 -1.65 25.36 -9.79
C ASP A 126 -0.22 25.75 -10.23
N SER A 127 0.23 25.20 -11.37
CA SER A 127 1.55 25.49 -11.93
C SER A 127 1.70 26.93 -12.45
N TYR A 128 0.60 27.66 -12.61
CA TYR A 128 0.59 29.07 -13.02
C TYR A 128 0.54 30.04 -11.84
N GLY A 129 0.29 29.55 -10.64
CA GLY A 129 0.22 30.36 -9.44
C GLY A 129 1.59 30.60 -8.81
N LEU A 130 2.19 31.74 -9.03
CA LEU A 130 3.49 32.15 -8.46
C LEU A 130 3.36 32.62 -6.98
N GLY A 131 2.57 31.99 -6.19
CA GLY A 131 2.36 32.38 -4.78
C GLY A 131 2.78 31.28 -3.78
N PRO A 132 2.99 31.66 -2.51
CA PRO A 132 3.27 30.69 -1.47
C PRO A 132 2.09 29.74 -1.30
N THR A 133 2.36 28.45 -1.14
CA THR A 133 1.37 27.44 -0.83
C THR A 133 1.35 27.24 0.69
N ALA A 134 0.18 27.33 1.30
CA ALA A 134 -0.03 27.01 2.70
C ALA A 134 -0.78 25.69 2.82
N ILE A 135 -0.32 24.81 3.68
CA ILE A 135 -0.97 23.52 3.98
C ILE A 135 -1.44 23.60 5.44
N GLN A 136 -2.72 23.40 5.64
CA GLN A 136 -3.30 23.27 6.97
C GLN A 136 -3.81 21.85 7.14
N VAL A 137 -3.40 21.18 8.22
CA VAL A 137 -3.87 19.85 8.59
C VAL A 137 -4.67 19.96 9.88
N THR A 138 -5.90 19.46 9.87
CA THR A 138 -6.73 19.33 11.07
C THR A 138 -6.96 17.84 11.31
N ALA A 139 -6.56 17.34 12.47
CA ALA A 139 -6.74 15.96 12.88
C ALA A 139 -7.76 15.85 14.01
N SER A 140 -8.73 14.94 13.88
CA SER A 140 -9.65 14.57 14.95
C SER A 140 -9.18 13.29 15.63
N GLY A 141 -8.19 13.39 16.50
CA GLY A 141 -7.58 12.23 17.18
C GLY A 141 -6.06 12.22 17.06
N THR A 142 -5.42 11.18 17.57
CA THR A 142 -3.96 11.03 17.48
C THR A 142 -3.59 10.42 16.14
N VAL A 143 -2.88 11.17 15.31
CA VAL A 143 -2.37 10.73 14.02
C VAL A 143 -0.98 11.32 13.79
N ASN A 144 -0.07 10.51 13.28
CA ASN A 144 1.19 10.99 12.73
C ASN A 144 1.00 11.16 11.21
N PHE A 145 1.44 12.29 10.69
CA PHE A 145 1.38 12.53 9.25
C PHE A 145 2.69 13.15 8.75
N THR A 146 2.99 12.88 7.50
CA THR A 146 4.10 13.49 6.76
C THR A 146 3.53 14.13 5.51
N VAL A 147 3.90 15.38 5.27
CA VAL A 147 3.57 16.07 4.02
C VAL A 147 4.68 15.75 3.02
N GLN A 148 4.30 15.22 1.87
CA GLN A 148 5.22 14.93 0.77
C GLN A 148 4.87 15.79 -0.43
N GLN A 149 5.87 16.15 -1.20
CA GLN A 149 5.71 16.91 -2.44
C GLN A 149 6.47 16.23 -3.59
N SER A 150 6.04 16.47 -4.80
CA SER A 150 6.74 16.04 -6.01
C SER A 150 6.64 17.12 -7.08
N LEU A 151 7.66 17.23 -7.93
CA LEU A 151 7.63 18.01 -9.16
C LEU A 151 7.14 17.16 -10.34
N ASP A 152 7.05 15.85 -10.15
CA ASP A 152 6.53 14.95 -11.17
C ASP A 152 4.99 14.98 -11.19
N ASP A 153 4.40 14.85 -12.36
CA ASP A 153 2.98 14.58 -12.51
C ASP A 153 2.73 13.07 -12.48
N PRO A 154 2.12 12.52 -11.41
CA PRO A 154 1.86 11.08 -11.30
C PRO A 154 1.02 10.51 -12.46
N ASN A 155 0.20 11.34 -13.12
CA ASN A 155 -0.58 10.90 -14.27
C ASN A 155 0.26 10.80 -15.55
N SER A 156 1.32 11.62 -15.66
CA SER A 156 2.18 11.67 -16.83
C SER A 156 3.29 10.61 -16.80
N VAL A 157 3.98 10.50 -15.66
CA VAL A 157 5.14 9.60 -15.50
C VAL A 157 4.80 8.24 -14.92
N GLY A 158 3.58 8.09 -14.46
CA GLY A 158 3.12 6.91 -13.71
C GLY A 158 3.46 7.00 -12.22
N TYR A 159 2.59 6.41 -11.40
CA TYR A 159 2.66 6.51 -9.94
C TYR A 159 3.98 5.95 -9.37
N THR A 160 4.45 4.85 -9.93
CA THR A 160 5.67 4.16 -9.46
C THR A 160 6.97 4.88 -9.87
N SER A 161 6.89 5.81 -10.82
CA SER A 161 8.02 6.61 -11.29
C SER A 161 8.05 8.02 -10.66
N THR A 162 7.02 8.37 -9.88
CA THR A 162 6.94 9.66 -9.20
C THR A 162 7.89 9.72 -8.01
N THR A 163 8.73 10.73 -7.96
CA THR A 163 9.66 10.97 -6.85
C THR A 163 9.00 11.85 -5.80
N TRP A 164 8.75 11.29 -4.61
CA TRP A 164 8.18 11.99 -3.47
C TRP A 164 9.28 12.40 -2.49
N VAL A 165 9.24 13.65 -2.04
CA VAL A 165 10.17 14.21 -1.04
C VAL A 165 9.39 14.81 0.14
N ASN A 166 9.98 14.75 1.34
CA ASN A 166 9.43 15.29 2.59
C ASN A 166 9.78 16.77 2.74
#